data_d79abfdaae58004ecf9d08dc92823efe
#
_entry.id   d79abfdaae58004ecf9d08dc92823efe
#
_cell.length_a   1.000
_cell.length_b   1.000
_cell.length_c   1.000
_cell.angle_alpha   90.00
_cell.angle_beta   90.00
_cell.angle_gamma   90.00
#
_symmetry.space_group_name_H-M   'P 1'
#
loop_
_entity.id
_entity.type
_entity.pdbx_description
1 polymer ?
#
loop_
_entity_poly.entity_id
_entity_poly.type
_entity_poly.pdbx_seq_one_letter_code
_entity_poly.pdbx_strand_id
1 'polypeptide(L)'
;MVDRVVPLPPTGQGNGSNGNRRNGNGSGGNGTRALRGSVPAKSRHPWRFAIIAVGLLVVVNLLIYVGVSADTSDKTRVLPSEVQNVLPAPGSQVRVQDTVAVDLRDDLTGVLVVDGVELPENEISRIPSLGEISFRPGKGKVFERLEPGVHNVSVIYWPQIKDRSEGTQTFTWSFRTA
;
A
#
# COMPACT_ATOMS: atom_id res chain seq x y z
N MET A 1 0.12 -48.31 14.17
CA MET A 1 -0.59 -49.08 13.15
C MET A 1 -1.36 -48.08 12.33
N VAL A 2 -1.05 -47.72 11.18
CA VAL A 2 -0.65 -48.32 9.94
C VAL A 2 0.23 -47.31 9.18
N ASP A 3 1.44 -47.75 8.82
CA ASP A 3 2.30 -47.13 7.83
C ASP A 3 1.61 -46.99 6.48
N ARG A 4 1.79 -45.88 5.81
CA ARG A 4 1.53 -45.74 4.40
C ARG A 4 2.77 -45.22 3.68
N VAL A 5 3.53 -46.15 3.16
CA VAL A 5 4.65 -45.99 2.24
C VAL A 5 4.11 -45.54 0.89
N VAL A 6 4.66 -44.44 0.34
CA VAL A 6 4.42 -43.98 -1.03
C VAL A 6 5.65 -44.35 -1.86
N PRO A 7 5.47 -45.08 -2.99
CA PRO A 7 6.59 -45.49 -3.85
C PRO A 7 6.96 -44.37 -4.85
N LEU A 8 8.27 -44.30 -5.13
CA LEU A 8 8.91 -43.48 -6.15
C LEU A 8 8.71 -44.07 -7.56
N PRO A 9 8.60 -43.26 -8.62
CA PRO A 9 8.60 -43.74 -9.99
C PRO A 9 10.03 -43.93 -10.53
N PRO A 10 10.22 -44.81 -11.52
CA PRO A 10 11.52 -45.25 -11.99
C PRO A 10 12.11 -44.34 -13.07
N THR A 11 13.43 -44.29 -13.06
CA THR A 11 14.30 -43.74 -14.08
C THR A 11 14.23 -44.54 -15.36
N GLY A 12 13.95 -43.88 -16.48
CA GLY A 12 14.04 -44.44 -17.83
C GLY A 12 15.27 -43.91 -18.56
N GLN A 13 16.22 -44.80 -18.71
CA GLN A 13 17.41 -44.67 -19.53
C GLN A 13 17.08 -45.13 -20.96
N GLY A 14 17.42 -44.36 -21.96
CA GLY A 14 17.22 -44.68 -23.38
C GLY A 14 18.37 -44.21 -24.25
N ASN A 15 19.26 -45.12 -24.42
CA ASN A 15 20.44 -45.19 -25.28
C ASN A 15 20.05 -45.33 -26.78
N GLY A 16 20.90 -44.85 -27.73
CA GLY A 16 20.79 -45.13 -29.16
C GLY A 16 21.56 -44.10 -30.00
N SER A 17 22.79 -44.15 -30.18
CA SER A 17 23.72 -44.90 -31.04
C SER A 17 23.37 -44.87 -32.55
N ASN A 18 24.44 -44.58 -33.30
CA ASN A 18 24.74 -44.85 -34.72
C ASN A 18 24.47 -43.71 -35.70
N GLY A 19 25.46 -43.13 -36.36
CA GLY A 19 26.54 -43.80 -37.15
C GLY A 19 26.19 -43.61 -38.63
N ASN A 20 26.87 -42.82 -39.37
CA ASN A 20 27.58 -43.39 -40.52
C ASN A 20 28.37 -42.31 -41.31
N ARG A 21 29.56 -42.70 -41.67
CA ARG A 21 30.55 -42.12 -42.56
C ARG A 21 30.06 -42.10 -44.02
N ARG A 22 30.58 -41.17 -44.82
CA ARG A 22 31.22 -41.36 -46.12
C ARG A 22 31.46 -40.00 -46.74
N ASN A 23 32.68 -39.49 -46.76
CA ASN A 23 33.75 -39.65 -47.76
C ASN A 23 33.25 -39.49 -49.22
N GLY A 24 33.69 -38.43 -49.85
CA GLY A 24 33.46 -38.14 -51.24
C GLY A 24 34.37 -37.00 -51.71
N ASN A 25 35.57 -37.39 -52.10
CA ASN A 25 36.57 -36.60 -52.77
C ASN A 25 36.07 -36.23 -54.19
N GLY A 26 36.25 -34.98 -54.59
CA GLY A 26 35.91 -34.52 -55.92
C GLY A 26 36.61 -33.21 -56.28
N SER A 27 37.77 -33.37 -56.85
CA SER A 27 38.63 -32.37 -57.50
C SER A 27 37.95 -31.68 -58.65
N GLY A 28 38.26 -30.39 -58.85
CA GLY A 28 38.29 -29.83 -60.17
C GLY A 28 37.55 -28.51 -60.39
N GLY A 29 38.29 -27.46 -60.75
CA GLY A 29 37.88 -26.56 -61.75
C GLY A 29 37.56 -25.11 -61.42
N ASN A 30 38.60 -24.31 -61.56
CA ASN A 30 38.62 -22.98 -62.17
C ASN A 30 37.41 -22.02 -62.07
N GLY A 31 37.72 -20.92 -61.44
CA GLY A 31 37.54 -19.60 -62.04
C GLY A 31 36.08 -19.13 -62.19
N THR A 32 35.75 -18.16 -61.37
CA THR A 32 35.17 -16.89 -61.86
C THR A 32 34.96 -15.95 -60.68
N ARG A 33 35.54 -14.80 -60.82
CA ARG A 33 35.19 -13.52 -60.22
C ARG A 33 34.01 -13.53 -59.25
N ALA A 34 34.35 -13.44 -57.97
CA ALA A 34 33.47 -13.02 -56.93
C ALA A 34 33.00 -11.58 -57.23
N LEU A 35 31.80 -11.46 -57.71
CA LEU A 35 31.06 -10.21 -57.58
C LEU A 35 30.79 -10.01 -56.11
N ARG A 36 31.60 -9.14 -55.54
CA ARG A 36 31.41 -8.61 -54.19
C ARG A 36 30.11 -7.81 -54.21
N GLY A 37 28.98 -8.46 -54.01
CA GLY A 37 27.73 -7.82 -53.65
C GLY A 37 27.95 -7.06 -52.36
N SER A 38 28.18 -5.78 -52.45
CA SER A 38 28.11 -4.88 -51.31
C SER A 38 26.68 -4.91 -50.82
N VAL A 39 26.44 -5.61 -49.72
CA VAL A 39 25.19 -5.52 -48.96
C VAL A 39 25.07 -4.05 -48.54
N PRO A 40 24.03 -3.31 -48.98
CA PRO A 40 23.86 -1.94 -48.53
C PRO A 40 23.72 -2.00 -46.99
N ALA A 41 24.64 -1.38 -46.32
CA ALA A 41 24.53 -1.13 -44.88
C ALA A 41 23.23 -0.37 -44.65
N LYS A 42 22.22 -1.06 -44.10
CA LYS A 42 20.94 -0.47 -43.70
C LYS A 42 21.28 0.67 -42.75
N SER A 43 21.17 1.91 -43.26
CA SER A 43 21.41 3.11 -42.47
C SER A 43 20.39 3.14 -41.32
N ARG A 44 20.79 2.65 -40.17
CA ARG A 44 20.05 2.82 -38.94
C ARG A 44 20.14 4.30 -38.61
N HIS A 45 19.08 5.05 -38.83
CA HIS A 45 19.02 6.45 -38.48
C HIS A 45 19.12 6.54 -36.95
N PRO A 46 20.27 6.91 -36.39
CA PRO A 46 20.46 6.96 -34.92
C PRO A 46 19.50 7.94 -34.27
N TRP A 47 19.06 8.96 -34.99
CA TRP A 47 18.07 9.96 -34.53
C TRP A 47 16.74 9.31 -34.11
N ARG A 48 16.23 8.36 -34.91
CA ARG A 48 14.94 7.72 -34.55
C ARG A 48 15.00 7.00 -33.22
N PHE A 49 16.12 6.36 -32.90
CA PHE A 49 16.35 5.74 -31.62
C PHE A 49 16.53 6.78 -30.50
N ALA A 50 17.19 7.90 -30.81
CA ALA A 50 17.34 9.00 -29.85
C ALA A 50 15.98 9.62 -29.48
N ILE A 51 15.08 9.83 -30.43
CA ILE A 51 13.73 10.35 -30.18
C ILE A 51 12.92 9.37 -29.33
N ILE A 52 12.99 8.08 -29.63
CA ILE A 52 12.30 7.04 -28.84
C ILE A 52 12.87 6.97 -27.41
N ALA A 53 14.19 7.04 -27.28
CA ALA A 53 14.84 7.02 -25.97
C ALA A 53 14.47 8.23 -25.11
N VAL A 54 14.47 9.44 -25.71
CA VAL A 54 14.04 10.66 -25.02
C VAL A 54 12.56 10.59 -24.64
N GLY A 55 11.70 10.14 -25.56
CA GLY A 55 10.28 9.95 -25.30
C GLY A 55 10.02 8.98 -24.14
N LEU A 56 10.73 7.84 -24.13
CA LEU A 56 10.63 6.86 -23.04
C LEU A 56 11.11 7.45 -21.70
N LEU A 57 12.18 8.23 -21.71
CA LEU A 57 12.75 8.87 -20.53
C LEU A 57 11.78 9.89 -19.94
N VAL A 58 11.10 10.66 -20.78
CA VAL A 58 10.04 11.61 -20.36
C VAL A 58 8.87 10.88 -19.75
N VAL A 59 8.40 9.78 -20.37
CA VAL A 59 7.29 8.97 -19.83
C VAL A 59 7.66 8.35 -18.48
N VAL A 60 8.87 7.80 -18.36
CA VAL A 60 9.35 7.22 -17.10
C VAL A 60 9.44 8.28 -16.00
N ASN A 61 9.98 9.48 -16.32
CA ASN A 61 10.02 10.59 -15.35
C ASN A 61 8.62 11.03 -14.94
N LEU A 62 7.67 11.09 -15.90
CA LEU A 62 6.28 11.44 -15.62
C LEU A 62 5.61 10.40 -14.70
N LEU A 63 5.84 9.12 -14.96
CA LEU A 63 5.34 8.02 -14.11
C LEU A 63 5.94 8.07 -12.70
N ILE A 64 7.23 8.35 -12.58
CA ILE A 64 7.88 8.54 -11.28
C ILE A 64 7.29 9.76 -10.58
N TYR A 65 7.13 10.88 -11.29
CA TYR A 65 6.55 12.11 -10.72
C TYR A 65 5.12 11.88 -10.23
N VAL A 66 4.27 11.22 -11.03
CA VAL A 66 2.90 10.86 -10.63
C VAL A 66 2.91 9.86 -9.48
N GLY A 67 3.81 8.86 -9.50
CA GLY A 67 3.94 7.87 -8.43
C GLY A 67 4.41 8.46 -7.09
N VAL A 68 5.31 9.44 -7.14
CA VAL A 68 5.79 10.14 -5.92
C VAL A 68 4.79 11.20 -5.45
N SER A 69 4.03 11.81 -6.38
CA SER A 69 3.01 12.83 -6.08
C SER A 69 1.65 12.22 -5.73
N ALA A 70 1.40 10.97 -6.14
CA ALA A 70 0.29 10.20 -5.60
C ALA A 70 0.66 9.86 -4.15
N ASP A 71 0.14 10.66 -3.23
CA ASP A 71 0.18 10.39 -1.80
C ASP A 71 -0.71 9.15 -1.52
N THR A 72 -0.25 8.00 -2.04
CA THR A 72 -0.74 6.65 -1.71
C THR A 72 -0.14 6.21 -0.38
N SER A 73 0.29 7.16 0.43
CA SER A 73 0.46 6.92 1.85
C SER A 73 -0.93 6.71 2.43
N ASP A 74 -1.45 5.49 2.34
CA ASP A 74 -2.04 4.91 3.52
C ASP A 74 -0.97 5.08 4.60
N LYS A 75 -0.97 6.26 5.18
CA LYS A 75 -0.40 6.44 6.50
C LYS A 75 -1.27 5.58 7.40
N THR A 76 -0.98 4.29 7.41
CA THR A 76 -1.19 3.46 8.57
C THR A 76 -0.39 4.18 9.65
N ARG A 77 -1.00 5.22 10.18
CA ARG A 77 -0.45 5.94 11.33
C ARG A 77 -0.37 4.87 12.38
N VAL A 78 0.84 4.46 12.70
CA VAL A 78 1.08 3.48 13.74
C VAL A 78 0.41 4.06 14.97
N LEU A 79 -0.72 3.45 15.36
CA LEU A 79 -1.44 3.82 16.54
C LEU A 79 -0.49 3.61 17.72
N PRO A 80 -0.42 4.54 18.69
CA PRO A 80 0.28 4.28 19.94
C PRO A 80 -0.24 2.98 20.57
N SER A 81 0.59 2.31 21.34
CA SER A 81 0.21 1.06 22.03
C SER A 81 -0.99 1.22 22.99
N GLU A 82 -1.27 2.43 23.37
CA GLU A 82 -2.36 2.86 24.25
C GLU A 82 -3.70 2.97 23.51
N VAL A 83 -3.66 3.21 22.20
CA VAL A 83 -4.84 3.38 21.33
C VAL A 83 -4.98 2.15 20.47
N GLN A 84 -5.99 1.33 20.74
CA GLN A 84 -6.21 0.08 20.02
C GLN A 84 -6.89 0.30 18.67
N ASN A 85 -7.88 1.20 18.63
CA ASN A 85 -8.62 1.51 17.41
C ASN A 85 -9.17 2.93 17.45
N VAL A 86 -9.45 3.50 16.27
CA VAL A 86 -10.14 4.78 16.12
C VAL A 86 -11.14 4.74 14.98
N LEU A 87 -12.26 5.38 15.19
CA LEU A 87 -13.30 5.56 14.18
C LEU A 87 -13.64 7.05 14.06
N PRO A 88 -13.77 7.59 12.85
CA PRO A 88 -13.45 6.97 11.56
C PRO A 88 -11.95 6.69 11.41
N ALA A 89 -11.60 5.72 10.56
CA ALA A 89 -10.18 5.42 10.30
C ALA A 89 -9.45 6.65 9.77
N PRO A 90 -8.18 6.87 10.15
CA PRO A 90 -7.40 8.02 9.70
C PRO A 90 -7.39 8.14 8.17
N GLY A 91 -7.72 9.33 7.65
CA GLY A 91 -7.78 9.60 6.21
C GLY A 91 -9.04 9.10 5.50
N SER A 92 -9.94 8.38 6.19
CA SER A 92 -11.18 7.87 5.58
C SER A 92 -12.18 8.97 5.24
N GLN A 93 -13.11 8.65 4.36
CA GLN A 93 -14.26 9.49 4.05
C GLN A 93 -15.54 8.85 4.60
N VAL A 94 -16.30 9.61 5.35
CA VAL A 94 -17.49 9.15 6.08
C VAL A 94 -18.63 10.14 5.95
N ARG A 95 -19.79 9.79 6.48
CA ARG A 95 -20.98 10.67 6.47
C ARG A 95 -20.93 11.67 7.61
N VAL A 96 -21.61 12.79 7.45
CA VAL A 96 -21.72 13.89 8.45
C VAL A 96 -22.33 13.47 9.80
N GLN A 97 -22.92 12.30 9.90
CA GLN A 97 -23.57 11.76 11.12
C GLN A 97 -22.89 10.49 11.64
N ASP A 98 -21.72 10.15 11.09
CA ASP A 98 -21.02 8.94 11.53
C ASP A 98 -20.44 9.15 12.94
N THR A 99 -20.33 8.04 13.66
CA THR A 99 -19.82 8.02 15.02
C THR A 99 -18.31 8.23 15.02
N VAL A 100 -17.84 9.10 15.89
CA VAL A 100 -16.42 9.25 16.23
C VAL A 100 -16.17 8.44 17.49
N ALA A 101 -15.21 7.53 17.45
CA ALA A 101 -14.89 6.68 18.59
C ALA A 101 -13.40 6.41 18.69
N VAL A 102 -12.98 6.07 19.88
CA VAL A 102 -11.62 5.61 20.19
C VAL A 102 -11.72 4.44 21.15
N ASP A 103 -10.92 3.42 20.87
CA ASP A 103 -10.67 2.29 21.74
C ASP A 103 -9.32 2.49 22.40
N LEU A 104 -9.34 2.68 23.69
CA LEU A 104 -8.16 2.78 24.56
C LEU A 104 -7.91 1.44 25.24
N ARG A 105 -6.68 1.24 25.68
CA ARG A 105 -6.38 0.13 26.58
C ARG A 105 -7.20 0.24 27.88
N ASP A 106 -7.60 -0.89 28.45
CA ASP A 106 -8.56 -1.00 29.55
C ASP A 106 -8.18 -0.22 30.83
N ASP A 107 -6.90 0.09 31.01
CA ASP A 107 -6.39 0.85 32.16
C ASP A 107 -6.43 2.37 31.94
N LEU A 108 -6.89 2.82 30.78
CA LEU A 108 -6.91 4.22 30.39
C LEU A 108 -8.34 4.77 30.33
N THR A 109 -8.44 6.07 30.52
CA THR A 109 -9.63 6.85 30.26
C THR A 109 -9.26 8.14 29.52
N GLY A 110 -10.21 8.85 28.98
CA GLY A 110 -9.89 10.06 28.22
C GLY A 110 -11.11 10.90 27.85
N VAL A 111 -10.90 11.96 27.12
CA VAL A 111 -11.92 12.80 26.54
C VAL A 111 -11.67 12.97 25.04
N LEU A 112 -12.75 13.15 24.28
CA LEU A 112 -12.67 13.41 22.84
C LEU A 112 -12.72 14.92 22.60
N VAL A 113 -11.88 15.37 21.66
CA VAL A 113 -11.84 16.74 21.16
C VAL A 113 -12.05 16.69 19.66
N VAL A 114 -13.07 17.33 19.14
CA VAL A 114 -13.38 17.39 17.71
C VAL A 114 -13.21 18.85 17.26
N ASP A 115 -12.37 19.07 16.26
CA ASP A 115 -12.06 20.39 15.71
C ASP A 115 -11.68 21.44 16.78
N GLY A 116 -10.96 20.99 17.80
CA GLY A 116 -10.53 21.83 18.91
C GLY A 116 -11.57 22.04 20.02
N VAL A 117 -12.76 21.46 19.87
CA VAL A 117 -13.83 21.52 20.88
C VAL A 117 -13.84 20.25 21.70
N GLU A 118 -13.59 20.34 22.98
CA GLU A 118 -13.71 19.22 23.92
C GLU A 118 -15.20 18.88 24.10
N LEU A 119 -15.53 17.59 23.88
CA LEU A 119 -16.91 17.12 23.97
C LEU A 119 -17.34 16.98 25.43
N PRO A 120 -18.54 17.49 25.79
CA PRO A 120 -19.08 17.34 27.13
C PRO A 120 -19.31 15.88 27.50
N GLU A 121 -19.08 15.54 28.76
CA GLU A 121 -19.22 14.17 29.27
C GLU A 121 -20.64 13.59 29.05
N ASN A 122 -21.67 14.42 29.10
CA ASN A 122 -23.05 14.02 28.91
C ASN A 122 -23.43 13.75 27.44
N GLU A 123 -22.53 14.06 26.49
CA GLU A 123 -22.75 13.81 25.05
C GLU A 123 -21.96 12.61 24.52
N ILE A 124 -20.99 12.13 25.28
CA ILE A 124 -20.20 10.97 24.93
C ILE A 124 -20.73 9.71 25.59
N SER A 125 -20.56 8.59 24.90
CA SER A 125 -20.82 7.26 25.45
C SER A 125 -19.51 6.59 25.84
N ARG A 126 -19.46 6.02 27.03
CA ARG A 126 -18.29 5.27 27.53
C ARG A 126 -18.65 3.85 27.84
N ILE A 127 -17.77 2.94 27.49
CA ILE A 127 -17.84 1.54 27.88
C ILE A 127 -16.52 1.22 28.61
N PRO A 128 -16.46 1.44 29.94
CA PRO A 128 -15.21 1.36 30.69
C PRO A 128 -14.52 -0.01 30.59
N SER A 129 -15.31 -1.08 30.49
CA SER A 129 -14.79 -2.45 30.34
C SER A 129 -14.09 -2.74 29.02
N LEU A 130 -14.28 -1.86 28.02
CA LEU A 130 -13.66 -1.96 26.70
C LEU A 130 -12.71 -0.79 26.41
N GLY A 131 -12.59 0.17 27.33
CA GLY A 131 -11.83 1.39 27.07
C GLY A 131 -12.43 2.25 25.94
N GLU A 132 -13.68 1.97 25.51
CA GLU A 132 -14.32 2.65 24.39
C GLU A 132 -14.93 3.99 24.83
N ILE A 133 -14.62 5.03 24.05
CA ILE A 133 -15.21 6.35 24.17
C ILE A 133 -15.76 6.73 22.81
N SER A 134 -17.04 7.02 22.71
CA SER A 134 -17.68 7.32 21.44
C SER A 134 -18.59 8.54 21.53
N PHE A 135 -18.67 9.26 20.41
CA PHE A 135 -19.53 10.41 20.19
C PHE A 135 -20.27 10.25 18.88
N ARG A 136 -21.55 10.50 18.90
CA ARG A 136 -22.36 10.55 17.70
C ARG A 136 -23.01 11.93 17.58
N PRO A 137 -22.79 12.66 16.47
CA PRO A 137 -23.46 13.92 16.20
C PRO A 137 -24.98 13.75 16.23
N GLY A 138 -25.70 14.75 16.71
CA GLY A 138 -27.14 14.67 16.82
C GLY A 138 -27.77 15.95 17.34
N LYS A 139 -29.10 16.05 17.19
CA LYS A 139 -29.89 17.21 17.57
C LYS A 139 -29.67 17.56 19.06
N GLY A 140 -29.38 18.83 19.32
CA GLY A 140 -29.19 19.36 20.66
C GLY A 140 -27.83 19.08 21.28
N LYS A 141 -26.88 18.52 20.51
CA LYS A 141 -25.49 18.33 20.90
C LYS A 141 -24.61 19.45 20.37
N VAL A 142 -23.37 19.54 20.88
CA VAL A 142 -22.35 20.50 20.43
C VAL A 142 -22.14 20.41 18.90
N PHE A 143 -22.17 19.20 18.36
CA PHE A 143 -22.22 19.00 16.92
C PHE A 143 -23.54 18.28 16.56
N GLU A 144 -24.47 18.98 15.95
CA GLU A 144 -25.68 18.36 15.42
C GLU A 144 -25.36 17.47 14.22
N ARG A 145 -24.39 17.88 13.44
CA ARG A 145 -23.74 17.17 12.32
C ARG A 145 -22.33 17.71 12.15
N LEU A 146 -21.48 16.93 11.57
CA LEU A 146 -20.18 17.39 11.14
C LEU A 146 -20.33 18.11 9.79
N GLU A 147 -19.70 19.25 9.61
CA GLU A 147 -19.75 19.96 8.34
C GLU A 147 -18.96 19.19 7.28
N PRO A 148 -19.33 19.29 5.97
CA PRO A 148 -18.52 18.66 4.92
C PRO A 148 -17.10 19.23 4.90
N GLY A 149 -16.11 18.35 4.97
CA GLY A 149 -14.71 18.78 4.98
C GLY A 149 -13.79 17.85 5.75
N VAL A 150 -12.61 18.36 6.11
CA VAL A 150 -11.64 17.64 6.93
C VAL A 150 -11.85 17.97 8.39
N HIS A 151 -11.98 16.94 9.21
CA HIS A 151 -12.10 17.06 10.66
C HIS A 151 -10.87 16.52 11.34
N ASN A 152 -10.43 17.22 12.38
CA ASN A 152 -9.35 16.79 13.24
C ASN A 152 -9.93 16.32 14.57
N VAL A 153 -9.65 15.09 14.95
CA VAL A 153 -10.07 14.53 16.22
C VAL A 153 -8.84 14.24 17.07
N SER A 154 -8.94 14.59 18.33
CA SER A 154 -7.93 14.24 19.32
C SER A 154 -8.58 13.51 20.47
N VAL A 155 -7.90 12.50 20.98
CA VAL A 155 -8.20 11.92 22.30
C VAL A 155 -7.13 12.37 23.27
N ILE A 156 -7.56 12.92 24.39
CA ILE A 156 -6.69 13.26 25.53
C ILE A 156 -6.97 12.17 26.56
N TYR A 157 -5.95 11.36 26.91
CA TYR A 157 -6.12 10.18 27.72
C TYR A 157 -5.09 10.09 28.85
N TRP A 158 -5.45 9.41 29.94
CA TRP A 158 -4.63 9.22 31.12
C TRP A 158 -5.01 7.91 31.83
N PRO A 159 -4.15 7.37 32.73
CA PRO A 159 -4.48 6.19 33.52
C PRO A 159 -5.71 6.43 34.40
N GLN A 160 -6.66 5.47 34.42
CA GLN A 160 -7.90 5.58 35.22
C GLN A 160 -7.66 5.79 36.74
N ILE A 161 -6.51 5.30 37.24
CA ILE A 161 -6.13 5.43 38.63
C ILE A 161 -5.51 6.78 39.00
N LYS A 162 -5.33 7.68 38.01
CA LYS A 162 -4.72 8.99 38.16
C LYS A 162 -5.69 10.08 37.79
N ASP A 163 -5.47 11.28 38.34
CA ASP A 163 -6.18 12.45 37.91
C ASP A 163 -5.73 12.91 36.52
N ARG A 164 -6.61 13.59 35.80
CA ARG A 164 -6.33 14.12 34.46
C ARG A 164 -5.04 14.96 34.38
N SER A 165 -4.68 15.63 35.48
CA SER A 165 -3.47 16.46 35.59
C SER A 165 -2.17 15.66 35.61
N GLU A 166 -2.24 14.34 35.83
CA GLU A 166 -1.09 13.47 36.01
C GLU A 166 -0.94 12.47 34.87
N GLY A 167 0.00 12.71 33.97
CA GLY A 167 0.36 11.76 32.93
C GLY A 167 -0.56 11.75 31.71
N THR A 168 -1.17 12.91 31.40
CA THR A 168 -2.01 13.11 30.20
C THR A 168 -1.20 12.97 28.92
N GLN A 169 -1.72 12.20 27.98
CA GLN A 169 -1.20 12.04 26.62
C GLN A 169 -2.28 12.43 25.62
N THR A 170 -1.86 12.73 24.38
CA THR A 170 -2.78 13.10 23.31
C THR A 170 -2.44 12.36 22.04
N PHE A 171 -3.46 11.79 21.43
CA PHE A 171 -3.37 11.23 20.09
C PHE A 171 -4.36 11.94 19.17
N THR A 172 -3.92 12.31 17.96
CA THR A 172 -4.72 13.06 16.99
C THR A 172 -4.76 12.33 15.67
N TRP A 173 -5.93 12.27 15.07
CA TRP A 173 -6.13 11.78 13.69
C TRP A 173 -7.08 12.69 12.94
N SER A 174 -7.20 12.49 11.63
CA SER A 174 -8.11 13.26 10.80
C SER A 174 -8.86 12.34 9.83
N PHE A 175 -10.05 12.74 9.47
CA PHE A 175 -10.89 12.09 8.46
C PHE A 175 -11.66 13.15 7.67
N ARG A 176 -12.39 12.75 6.64
CA ARG A 176 -13.19 13.65 5.82
C ARG A 176 -14.65 13.26 5.85
N THR A 177 -15.53 14.26 5.93
CA THR A 177 -16.99 14.09 5.73
C THR A 177 -17.42 14.58 4.35
N ALA A 178 -18.45 13.94 3.79
CA ALA A 178 -19.09 14.32 2.53
C ALA A 178 -20.61 14.06 2.60
#